data_d8cd89564c3bd597a4b3f5123881e727
#
_entry.id   d8cd89564c3bd597a4b3f5123881e727
#
_cell.length_a   1.000
_cell.length_b   1.000
_cell.length_c   1.000
_cell.angle_alpha   90.00
_cell.angle_beta   90.00
_cell.angle_gamma   90.00
#
_symmetry.space_group_name_H-M   'P 1'
#
loop_
_entity.id
_entity.type
_entity.pdbx_description
1 polymer ?
#
loop_
_entity_poly.entity_id
_entity_poly.type
_entity_poly.pdbx_seq_one_letter_code
_entity_poly.pdbx_strand_id
1 'polypeptide(L)'
;MGPIGTEADENQTVEEMKVEQYGPQTTPRGELVPDPEPELIDSTKLIEVQVVLILAYCSIILLGVIGNSLVIHVVIKFKSMRTVTNFFIANLAVADLLVNTLCLPFTLTYTLMGEWKMGPVLCHLVPYAQGLAVQVSTITLTVIALDRHRCIVYHLESKISKRISFLIVGLAWGISALLASPLAIFREYSLIEIIPDFEIVACTEKWPGEEKSIYGTVYSLSSLLILYVLPLGIISFSYTRIWSKLKNHVSPGAANDHYHQRRQKTTKMLVCVVVVFAVSWLPLHAFQLAVDIDSHVLDLKEYKLIFTVFHIIAMCSTFANPLLYGWMNNNYRKAFLSAFRCEQRLDAIHSEVSVTFKAKKNLEVRKNSGPNDSFTEATNV
;
A
#
# COMPACT_ATOMS: atom_id res chain seq x y z
N MET A 1 67.78 -16.26 -20.36
CA MET A 1 67.52 -16.92 -19.10
C MET A 1 67.06 -15.83 -18.14
N GLY A 2 65.79 -15.57 -18.03
CA GLY A 2 65.18 -14.68 -17.07
C GLY A 2 64.19 -15.49 -16.24
N PRO A 3 63.99 -15.17 -14.95
CA PRO A 3 63.08 -15.95 -14.11
C PRO A 3 61.65 -15.37 -14.17
N ILE A 4 60.75 -16.29 -14.08
CA ILE A 4 59.32 -16.18 -13.94
C ILE A 4 59.00 -15.53 -12.59
N GLY A 5 58.31 -14.38 -12.58
CA GLY A 5 57.75 -13.75 -11.38
C GLY A 5 56.25 -13.95 -11.32
N THR A 6 55.78 -14.46 -10.20
CA THR A 6 54.44 -14.86 -9.86
C THR A 6 53.50 -13.67 -9.62
N GLU A 7 52.39 -13.65 -10.37
CA GLU A 7 51.19 -12.87 -10.07
C GLU A 7 50.44 -13.48 -8.89
N ALA A 8 50.61 -12.95 -7.71
CA ALA A 8 49.73 -13.15 -6.55
C ALA A 8 50.20 -12.29 -5.38
N ASP A 9 49.95 -10.97 -5.38
CA ASP A 9 49.98 -10.15 -4.17
C ASP A 9 49.47 -8.70 -4.33
N GLU A 10 48.60 -8.43 -5.28
CA GLU A 10 48.15 -7.05 -5.53
C GLU A 10 46.77 -6.70 -4.89
N ASN A 11 46.08 -7.67 -4.31
CA ASN A 11 44.76 -7.43 -3.70
C ASN A 11 44.74 -7.32 -2.17
N GLN A 12 45.85 -7.57 -1.48
CA GLN A 12 45.93 -7.39 -0.01
C GLN A 12 46.47 -6.04 0.42
N THR A 13 47.12 -5.31 -0.45
CA THR A 13 47.74 -4.00 -0.12
C THR A 13 46.80 -2.80 -0.24
N VAL A 14 45.61 -2.96 -0.83
CA VAL A 14 44.65 -1.87 -1.01
C VAL A 14 43.72 -1.69 0.19
N GLU A 15 43.50 -2.74 1.00
CA GLU A 15 42.67 -2.66 2.20
C GLU A 15 43.46 -2.22 3.45
N GLU A 16 44.75 -2.49 3.53
CA GLU A 16 45.61 -2.03 4.63
C GLU A 16 46.07 -0.53 4.48
N MET A 17 45.99 0.05 3.30
CA MET A 17 46.39 1.45 3.06
C MET A 17 45.32 2.48 3.42
N LYS A 18 44.10 2.07 3.84
CA LYS A 18 43.02 2.99 4.26
C LYS A 18 42.90 3.23 5.76
N VAL A 19 43.67 2.54 6.58
CA VAL A 19 43.57 2.64 8.05
C VAL A 19 44.69 3.51 8.68
N GLU A 20 45.67 3.95 7.94
CA GLU A 20 46.88 4.54 8.52
C GLU A 20 47.09 6.05 8.29
N GLN A 21 46.06 6.87 8.15
CA GLN A 21 46.26 8.33 7.98
C GLN A 21 45.20 9.21 8.67
N TYR A 22 44.89 8.98 9.93
CA TYR A 22 44.29 9.99 10.80
C TYR A 22 44.94 9.94 12.17
N GLY A 23 46.15 10.45 12.26
CA GLY A 23 46.73 10.89 13.53
C GLY A 23 46.03 12.19 13.99
N PRO A 24 46.02 12.49 15.31
CA PRO A 24 45.32 13.65 15.85
C PRO A 24 45.85 14.91 15.20
N GLN A 25 44.99 15.61 14.43
CA GLN A 25 45.29 16.89 13.85
C GLN A 25 45.28 17.95 14.96
N THR A 26 46.39 18.65 15.18
CA THR A 26 46.44 19.78 16.08
C THR A 26 46.35 21.09 15.28
N THR A 27 45.61 22.06 15.79
CA THR A 27 45.60 23.43 15.27
C THR A 27 46.99 24.06 15.34
N PRO A 28 47.28 25.13 14.59
CA PRO A 28 48.55 25.88 14.72
C PRO A 28 48.82 26.40 16.16
N ARG A 29 47.85 26.32 17.07
CA ARG A 29 47.98 26.67 18.50
C ARG A 29 48.16 25.49 19.43
N GLY A 30 48.29 24.25 18.90
CA GLY A 30 48.49 23.05 19.72
C GLY A 30 47.25 22.52 20.41
N GLU A 31 46.07 23.04 20.08
CA GLU A 31 44.81 22.48 20.56
C GLU A 31 44.45 21.27 19.69
N LEU A 32 44.10 20.15 20.34
CA LEU A 32 43.52 18.98 19.66
C LEU A 32 42.27 19.42 18.92
N VAL A 33 42.26 19.28 17.59
CA VAL A 33 41.03 19.35 16.83
C VAL A 33 40.12 18.20 17.36
N PRO A 34 38.94 18.49 17.87
CA PRO A 34 38.02 17.43 18.26
C PRO A 34 37.87 16.48 17.07
N ASP A 35 37.99 15.19 17.31
CA ASP A 35 37.66 14.19 16.30
C ASP A 35 36.34 14.63 15.65
N PRO A 36 36.23 14.60 14.31
CA PRO A 36 34.93 14.87 13.68
C PRO A 36 33.91 13.93 14.37
N GLU A 37 32.90 14.54 14.98
CA GLU A 37 31.82 13.74 15.59
C GLU A 37 31.44 12.68 14.57
N PRO A 38 31.34 11.40 14.95
CA PRO A 38 31.05 10.34 14.02
C PRO A 38 29.82 10.77 13.21
N GLU A 39 30.02 10.95 11.89
CA GLU A 39 28.93 11.33 10.99
C GLU A 39 27.71 10.53 11.40
N LEU A 40 26.64 11.23 11.74
CA LEU A 40 25.41 10.62 12.25
C LEU A 40 24.84 9.75 11.13
N ILE A 41 25.33 8.50 11.04
CA ILE A 41 24.93 7.56 9.99
C ILE A 41 23.42 7.38 10.16
N ASP A 42 22.66 7.92 9.21
CA ASP A 42 21.22 7.70 9.08
C ASP A 42 20.98 6.20 8.97
N SER A 43 20.38 5.60 9.99
CA SER A 43 20.17 4.15 10.04
C SER A 43 19.40 3.60 8.84
N THR A 44 18.66 4.44 8.11
CA THR A 44 18.00 4.04 6.86
C THR A 44 18.98 3.74 5.72
N LYS A 45 20.26 4.12 5.86
CA LYS A 45 21.33 3.85 4.89
C LYS A 45 22.05 2.53 5.16
N LEU A 46 21.86 1.91 6.32
CA LEU A 46 22.41 0.61 6.62
C LEU A 46 21.77 -0.46 5.70
N ILE A 47 22.60 -1.26 5.05
CA ILE A 47 22.16 -2.30 4.10
C ILE A 47 21.12 -3.23 4.73
N GLU A 48 21.33 -3.64 5.98
CA GLU A 48 20.41 -4.51 6.71
C GLU A 48 19.02 -3.87 6.86
N VAL A 49 18.98 -2.58 7.22
CA VAL A 49 17.72 -1.82 7.33
C VAL A 49 17.06 -1.67 5.98
N GLN A 50 17.82 -1.35 4.93
CA GLN A 50 17.27 -1.23 3.57
C GLN A 50 16.64 -2.54 3.09
N VAL A 51 17.28 -3.68 3.32
CA VAL A 51 16.72 -5.00 2.97
C VAL A 51 15.40 -5.24 3.70
N VAL A 52 15.32 -4.95 5.00
CA VAL A 52 14.07 -5.08 5.76
C VAL A 52 12.97 -4.15 5.21
N LEU A 53 13.31 -2.90 4.90
CA LEU A 53 12.36 -1.94 4.32
C LEU A 53 11.85 -2.40 2.94
N ILE A 54 12.74 -2.87 2.08
CA ILE A 54 12.37 -3.42 0.76
C ILE A 54 11.40 -4.59 0.93
N LEU A 55 11.73 -5.55 1.80
CA LEU A 55 10.87 -6.72 2.04
C LEU A 55 9.50 -6.30 2.58
N ALA A 56 9.45 -5.36 3.52
CA ALA A 56 8.21 -4.87 4.10
C ALA A 56 7.33 -4.18 3.05
N TYR A 57 7.86 -3.19 2.33
CA TYR A 57 7.09 -2.46 1.31
C TYR A 57 6.67 -3.37 0.14
N CYS A 58 7.58 -4.21 -0.38
CA CYS A 58 7.24 -5.14 -1.45
C CYS A 58 6.15 -6.13 -1.04
N SER A 59 6.19 -6.62 0.21
CA SER A 59 5.13 -7.49 0.75
C SER A 59 3.79 -6.78 0.82
N ILE A 60 3.75 -5.53 1.32
CA ILE A 60 2.52 -4.73 1.38
C ILE A 60 1.97 -4.48 -0.02
N ILE A 61 2.82 -4.05 -0.97
CA ILE A 61 2.43 -3.78 -2.36
C ILE A 61 1.85 -5.05 -2.99
N LEU A 62 2.55 -6.18 -2.89
CA LEU A 62 2.13 -7.44 -3.51
C LEU A 62 0.80 -7.93 -2.95
N LEU A 63 0.70 -8.01 -1.62
CA LEU A 63 -0.52 -8.47 -0.94
C LEU A 63 -1.67 -7.48 -1.16
N GLY A 64 -1.40 -6.17 -1.15
CA GLY A 64 -2.37 -5.12 -1.38
C GLY A 64 -2.91 -5.15 -2.82
N VAL A 65 -2.05 -5.24 -3.82
CA VAL A 65 -2.47 -5.29 -5.23
C VAL A 65 -3.28 -6.56 -5.52
N ILE A 66 -2.77 -7.73 -5.12
CA ILE A 66 -3.48 -9.00 -5.35
C ILE A 66 -4.81 -9.02 -4.60
N GLY A 67 -4.80 -8.69 -3.31
CA GLY A 67 -5.98 -8.78 -2.46
C GLY A 67 -7.10 -7.83 -2.90
N ASN A 68 -6.78 -6.56 -3.13
CA ASN A 68 -7.77 -5.56 -3.53
C ASN A 68 -8.28 -5.79 -4.96
N SER A 69 -7.41 -6.20 -5.89
CA SER A 69 -7.85 -6.61 -7.24
C SER A 69 -8.82 -7.78 -7.19
N LEU A 70 -8.58 -8.77 -6.32
CA LEU A 70 -9.46 -9.89 -6.12
C LEU A 70 -10.81 -9.48 -5.54
N VAL A 71 -10.85 -8.56 -4.58
CA VAL A 71 -12.09 -7.98 -4.04
C VAL A 71 -12.92 -7.34 -5.15
N ILE A 72 -12.33 -6.48 -5.97
CA ILE A 72 -13.01 -5.81 -7.09
C ILE A 72 -13.51 -6.85 -8.10
N HIS A 73 -12.65 -7.78 -8.50
CA HIS A 73 -13.01 -8.84 -9.45
C HIS A 73 -14.23 -9.64 -9.00
N VAL A 74 -14.26 -10.06 -7.74
CA VAL A 74 -15.37 -10.85 -7.16
C VAL A 74 -16.67 -10.06 -7.13
N VAL A 75 -16.63 -8.76 -6.75
CA VAL A 75 -17.84 -7.91 -6.72
C VAL A 75 -18.38 -7.67 -8.13
N ILE A 76 -17.52 -7.53 -9.13
CA ILE A 76 -17.92 -7.34 -10.53
C ILE A 76 -18.45 -8.65 -11.12
N LYS A 77 -17.76 -9.79 -10.94
CA LYS A 77 -18.05 -11.07 -11.57
C LYS A 77 -19.32 -11.73 -11.01
N PHE A 78 -19.47 -11.79 -9.69
CA PHE A 78 -20.54 -12.55 -9.05
C PHE A 78 -21.76 -11.68 -8.75
N LYS A 79 -22.91 -11.96 -9.43
CA LYS A 79 -24.17 -11.22 -9.23
C LYS A 79 -24.63 -11.21 -7.77
N SER A 80 -24.41 -12.31 -7.03
CA SER A 80 -24.73 -12.44 -5.59
C SER A 80 -23.91 -11.51 -4.69
N MET A 81 -22.76 -11.03 -5.16
CA MET A 81 -21.89 -10.12 -4.43
C MET A 81 -22.21 -8.62 -4.72
N ARG A 82 -23.08 -8.31 -5.66
CA ARG A 82 -23.42 -6.92 -6.05
C ARG A 82 -24.42 -6.28 -5.10
N THR A 83 -24.06 -6.20 -3.82
CA THR A 83 -24.83 -5.47 -2.79
C THR A 83 -24.27 -4.06 -2.61
N VAL A 84 -25.07 -3.13 -2.03
CA VAL A 84 -24.64 -1.75 -1.73
C VAL A 84 -23.38 -1.75 -0.86
N THR A 85 -23.37 -2.57 0.19
CA THR A 85 -22.18 -2.67 1.07
C THR A 85 -20.94 -3.15 0.34
N ASN A 86 -21.08 -4.19 -0.51
CA ASN A 86 -19.96 -4.68 -1.29
C ASN A 86 -19.50 -3.70 -2.36
N PHE A 87 -20.41 -2.83 -2.84
CA PHE A 87 -20.02 -1.72 -3.70
C PHE A 87 -19.11 -0.71 -2.97
N PHE A 88 -19.44 -0.37 -1.73
CA PHE A 88 -18.56 0.46 -0.91
C PHE A 88 -17.25 -0.25 -0.54
N ILE A 89 -17.28 -1.57 -0.29
CA ILE A 89 -16.07 -2.37 -0.08
C ILE A 89 -15.18 -2.38 -1.34
N ALA A 90 -15.77 -2.46 -2.53
CA ALA A 90 -15.02 -2.34 -3.78
C ALA A 90 -14.43 -0.94 -3.98
N ASN A 91 -15.16 0.13 -3.59
CA ASN A 91 -14.63 1.49 -3.59
C ASN A 91 -13.42 1.64 -2.64
N LEU A 92 -13.49 1.05 -1.45
CA LEU A 92 -12.35 0.99 -0.52
C LEU A 92 -11.16 0.27 -1.17
N ALA A 93 -11.39 -0.85 -1.85
CA ALA A 93 -10.34 -1.58 -2.55
C ALA A 93 -9.72 -0.77 -3.71
N VAL A 94 -10.48 0.09 -4.39
CA VAL A 94 -9.94 1.02 -5.41
C VAL A 94 -9.00 2.05 -4.77
N ALA A 95 -9.37 2.64 -3.64
CA ALA A 95 -8.52 3.57 -2.91
C ALA A 95 -7.23 2.89 -2.41
N ASP A 96 -7.33 1.67 -1.86
CA ASP A 96 -6.18 0.89 -1.42
C ASP A 96 -5.25 0.53 -2.60
N LEU A 97 -5.79 0.21 -3.79
CA LEU A 97 -4.99 -0.02 -5.00
C LEU A 97 -4.23 1.23 -5.43
N LEU A 98 -4.84 2.41 -5.34
CA LEU A 98 -4.18 3.67 -5.67
C LEU A 98 -2.93 3.87 -4.79
N VAL A 99 -3.04 3.62 -3.49
CA VAL A 99 -1.89 3.68 -2.57
C VAL A 99 -0.82 2.65 -2.95
N ASN A 100 -1.20 1.39 -3.13
CA ASN A 100 -0.26 0.31 -3.38
C ASN A 100 0.45 0.42 -4.74
N THR A 101 -0.16 1.02 -5.75
CA THR A 101 0.41 1.09 -7.11
C THR A 101 1.09 2.43 -7.41
N LEU A 102 0.52 3.54 -6.91
CA LEU A 102 1.03 4.88 -7.21
C LEU A 102 1.87 5.46 -6.07
N CYS A 103 1.52 5.18 -4.78
CA CYS A 103 2.19 5.87 -3.69
C CYS A 103 3.38 5.07 -3.14
N LEU A 104 3.17 3.82 -2.73
CA LEU A 104 4.19 3.04 -2.03
C LEU A 104 5.48 2.79 -2.83
N PRO A 105 5.48 2.50 -4.15
CA PRO A 105 6.71 2.32 -4.90
C PRO A 105 7.60 3.56 -4.90
N PHE A 106 7.00 4.75 -5.03
CA PHE A 106 7.75 6.01 -5.02
C PHE A 106 8.21 6.40 -3.61
N THR A 107 7.40 6.13 -2.58
CA THR A 107 7.79 6.32 -1.18
C THR A 107 8.98 5.43 -0.81
N LEU A 108 8.96 4.15 -1.19
CA LEU A 108 10.08 3.23 -0.99
C LEU A 108 11.35 3.74 -1.69
N THR A 109 11.25 4.13 -2.96
CA THR A 109 12.38 4.65 -3.75
C THR A 109 12.98 5.89 -3.07
N TYR A 110 12.14 6.84 -2.64
CA TYR A 110 12.60 8.03 -1.92
C TYR A 110 13.30 7.69 -0.60
N THR A 111 12.73 6.77 0.18
CA THR A 111 13.31 6.33 1.46
C THR A 111 14.70 5.69 1.28
N LEU A 112 14.87 4.86 0.24
CA LEU A 112 16.14 4.18 -0.04
C LEU A 112 17.21 5.15 -0.58
N MET A 113 16.83 6.01 -1.51
CA MET A 113 17.74 6.97 -2.11
C MET A 113 18.14 8.12 -1.16
N GLY A 114 17.19 8.58 -0.33
CA GLY A 114 17.34 9.74 0.54
C GLY A 114 17.24 11.08 -0.19
N GLU A 115 17.03 11.06 -1.52
CA GLU A 115 16.82 12.21 -2.38
C GLU A 115 15.68 11.95 -3.37
N TRP A 116 15.02 13.01 -3.83
CA TRP A 116 13.88 12.90 -4.73
C TRP A 116 14.31 12.95 -6.21
N LYS A 117 14.49 11.81 -6.85
CA LYS A 117 14.91 11.72 -8.28
C LYS A 117 13.76 11.57 -9.28
N MET A 118 12.51 11.58 -8.82
CA MET A 118 11.35 11.22 -9.65
C MET A 118 10.66 12.43 -10.31
N GLY A 119 11.31 13.61 -10.21
CA GLY A 119 10.85 14.85 -10.85
C GLY A 119 9.72 15.57 -10.10
N PRO A 120 9.39 16.80 -10.56
CA PRO A 120 8.44 17.67 -9.84
C PRO A 120 7.01 17.16 -9.87
N VAL A 121 6.56 16.55 -10.96
CA VAL A 121 5.16 16.07 -11.08
C VAL A 121 4.83 15.05 -10.01
N LEU A 122 5.70 14.05 -9.80
CA LEU A 122 5.47 13.03 -8.78
C LEU A 122 5.67 13.57 -7.36
N CYS A 123 6.48 14.62 -7.17
CA CYS A 123 6.60 15.31 -5.88
C CYS A 123 5.26 15.86 -5.38
N HIS A 124 4.43 16.41 -6.27
CA HIS A 124 3.10 16.90 -5.93
C HIS A 124 2.03 15.79 -5.95
N LEU A 125 2.13 14.87 -6.92
CA LEU A 125 1.09 13.87 -7.15
C LEU A 125 1.06 12.78 -6.08
N VAL A 126 2.23 12.27 -5.65
CA VAL A 126 2.30 11.12 -4.72
C VAL A 126 1.67 11.44 -3.36
N PRO A 127 2.04 12.52 -2.65
CA PRO A 127 1.39 12.84 -1.37
C PRO A 127 -0.09 13.21 -1.53
N TYR A 128 -0.46 13.88 -2.62
CA TYR A 128 -1.85 14.17 -2.94
C TYR A 128 -2.67 12.88 -3.10
N ALA A 129 -2.20 11.95 -3.94
CA ALA A 129 -2.88 10.70 -4.19
C ALA A 129 -2.99 9.84 -2.93
N GLN A 130 -1.97 9.83 -2.08
CA GLN A 130 -1.99 9.13 -0.80
C GLN A 130 -3.03 9.75 0.15
N GLY A 131 -3.01 11.06 0.34
CA GLY A 131 -3.99 11.77 1.18
C GLY A 131 -5.41 11.57 0.66
N LEU A 132 -5.63 11.72 -0.65
CA LEU A 132 -6.91 11.47 -1.32
C LEU A 132 -7.43 10.05 -1.02
N ALA A 133 -6.61 9.03 -1.24
CA ALA A 133 -7.01 7.64 -1.06
C ALA A 133 -7.37 7.31 0.40
N VAL A 134 -6.57 7.79 1.34
CA VAL A 134 -6.81 7.59 2.78
C VAL A 134 -8.13 8.25 3.23
N GLN A 135 -8.40 9.46 2.74
CA GLN A 135 -9.64 10.18 3.06
C GLN A 135 -10.86 9.49 2.45
N VAL A 136 -10.76 9.02 1.19
CA VAL A 136 -11.81 8.21 0.54
C VAL A 136 -12.08 6.95 1.35
N SER A 137 -11.02 6.26 1.84
CA SER A 137 -11.15 5.07 2.67
C SER A 137 -11.87 5.37 3.99
N THR A 138 -11.50 6.44 4.67
CA THR A 138 -12.13 6.86 5.95
C THR A 138 -13.60 7.21 5.77
N ILE A 139 -13.94 8.02 4.76
CA ILE A 139 -15.33 8.39 4.45
C ILE A 139 -16.13 7.14 4.08
N THR A 140 -15.56 6.24 3.28
CA THR A 140 -16.22 5.00 2.87
C THR A 140 -16.52 4.09 4.07
N LEU A 141 -15.58 3.91 5.01
CA LEU A 141 -15.79 3.16 6.25
C LEU A 141 -16.91 3.77 7.11
N THR A 142 -16.95 5.11 7.19
CA THR A 142 -18.02 5.85 7.90
C THR A 142 -19.39 5.60 7.26
N VAL A 143 -19.47 5.67 5.93
CA VAL A 143 -20.71 5.41 5.17
C VAL A 143 -21.17 3.96 5.39
N ILE A 144 -20.25 2.98 5.36
CA ILE A 144 -20.57 1.57 5.64
C ILE A 144 -21.14 1.41 7.05
N ALA A 145 -20.55 2.06 8.06
CA ALA A 145 -21.01 1.98 9.44
C ALA A 145 -22.42 2.59 9.59
N LEU A 146 -22.67 3.74 8.98
CA LEU A 146 -23.98 4.41 8.98
C LEU A 146 -25.03 3.60 8.22
N ASP A 147 -24.71 3.02 7.09
CA ASP A 147 -25.60 2.12 6.33
C ASP A 147 -26.00 0.91 7.19
N ARG A 148 -25.03 0.28 7.85
CA ARG A 148 -25.30 -0.84 8.77
C ARG A 148 -26.12 -0.41 9.97
N HIS A 149 -25.83 0.74 10.56
CA HIS A 149 -26.61 1.28 11.66
C HIS A 149 -28.08 1.49 11.29
N ARG A 150 -28.37 2.13 10.14
CA ARG A 150 -29.71 2.32 9.64
C ARG A 150 -30.46 0.99 9.42
N CYS A 151 -29.82 0.04 8.78
CA CYS A 151 -30.45 -1.26 8.46
C CYS A 151 -30.73 -2.12 9.69
N ILE A 152 -29.89 -2.05 10.75
CA ILE A 152 -29.98 -2.94 11.90
C ILE A 152 -30.76 -2.31 13.05
N VAL A 153 -30.48 -1.04 13.37
CA VAL A 153 -31.11 -0.36 14.54
C VAL A 153 -32.52 0.11 14.20
N TYR A 154 -32.71 0.73 13.04
CA TYR A 154 -34.02 1.31 12.68
C TYR A 154 -34.88 0.39 11.83
N HIS A 155 -34.40 -0.81 11.48
CA HIS A 155 -35.13 -1.76 10.64
C HIS A 155 -35.66 -1.16 9.32
N LEU A 156 -34.97 -0.12 8.82
CA LEU A 156 -35.34 0.53 7.58
C LEU A 156 -35.05 -0.43 6.41
N GLU A 157 -36.10 -1.01 5.85
CA GLU A 157 -36.00 -1.90 4.69
C GLU A 157 -35.61 -1.17 3.41
N SER A 158 -35.71 0.17 3.40
CA SER A 158 -35.32 0.97 2.25
C SER A 158 -33.80 0.93 2.05
N LYS A 159 -33.38 -0.03 1.24
CA LYS A 159 -31.98 -0.14 0.80
C LYS A 159 -31.62 1.12 0.03
N ILE A 160 -30.43 1.65 0.29
CA ILE A 160 -29.87 2.74 -0.52
C ILE A 160 -29.91 2.30 -1.99
N SER A 161 -30.50 3.14 -2.86
CA SER A 161 -30.57 2.82 -4.28
C SER A 161 -29.16 2.85 -4.90
N LYS A 162 -28.96 2.14 -6.01
CA LYS A 162 -27.68 2.15 -6.71
C LYS A 162 -27.27 3.58 -7.13
N ARG A 163 -28.23 4.42 -7.56
CA ARG A 163 -27.95 5.81 -7.96
C ARG A 163 -27.43 6.63 -6.79
N ILE A 164 -28.04 6.49 -5.61
CA ILE A 164 -27.58 7.15 -4.38
C ILE A 164 -26.20 6.64 -3.97
N SER A 165 -25.92 5.34 -4.11
CA SER A 165 -24.58 4.79 -3.80
C SER A 165 -23.49 5.38 -4.69
N PHE A 166 -23.75 5.56 -5.99
CA PHE A 166 -22.81 6.21 -6.91
C PHE A 166 -22.62 7.69 -6.57
N LEU A 167 -23.70 8.39 -6.21
CA LEU A 167 -23.61 9.79 -5.76
C LEU A 167 -22.76 9.92 -4.49
N ILE A 168 -22.97 9.05 -3.50
CA ILE A 168 -22.18 9.03 -2.25
C ILE A 168 -20.69 8.81 -2.56
N VAL A 169 -20.36 7.85 -3.42
CA VAL A 169 -18.97 7.59 -3.84
C VAL A 169 -18.39 8.82 -4.55
N GLY A 170 -19.11 9.40 -5.52
CA GLY A 170 -18.67 10.60 -6.22
C GLY A 170 -18.41 11.78 -5.27
N LEU A 171 -19.31 11.99 -4.30
CA LEU A 171 -19.12 13.01 -3.26
C LEU A 171 -17.92 12.70 -2.35
N ALA A 172 -17.72 11.44 -1.97
CA ALA A 172 -16.56 11.04 -1.16
C ALA A 172 -15.24 11.35 -1.90
N TRP A 173 -15.13 11.00 -3.18
CA TRP A 173 -13.94 11.34 -3.98
C TRP A 173 -13.77 12.85 -4.17
N GLY A 174 -14.84 13.58 -4.46
CA GLY A 174 -14.81 15.05 -4.65
C GLY A 174 -14.40 15.79 -3.37
N ILE A 175 -14.98 15.44 -2.23
CA ILE A 175 -14.63 16.05 -0.93
C ILE A 175 -13.18 15.70 -0.58
N SER A 176 -12.76 14.43 -0.74
CA SER A 176 -11.38 14.02 -0.46
C SER A 176 -10.37 14.72 -1.37
N ALA A 177 -10.71 14.94 -2.65
CA ALA A 177 -9.85 15.67 -3.58
C ALA A 177 -9.63 17.13 -3.13
N LEU A 178 -10.67 17.79 -2.67
CA LEU A 178 -10.58 19.15 -2.13
C LEU A 178 -9.76 19.20 -0.84
N LEU A 179 -10.02 18.28 0.10
CA LEU A 179 -9.32 18.26 1.39
C LEU A 179 -7.85 17.83 1.28
N ALA A 180 -7.51 17.02 0.28
CA ALA A 180 -6.13 16.61 0.00
C ALA A 180 -5.36 17.66 -0.83
N SER A 181 -6.03 18.63 -1.48
CA SER A 181 -5.38 19.59 -2.37
C SER A 181 -4.23 20.38 -1.74
N PRO A 182 -4.22 20.75 -0.44
CA PRO A 182 -3.08 21.41 0.18
C PRO A 182 -1.80 20.57 0.13
N LEU A 183 -1.91 19.23 0.18
CA LEU A 183 -0.74 18.34 0.07
C LEU A 183 -0.06 18.40 -1.31
N ALA A 184 -0.78 18.81 -2.36
CA ALA A 184 -0.20 19.07 -3.65
C ALA A 184 0.29 20.52 -3.80
N ILE A 185 -0.48 21.49 -3.28
CA ILE A 185 -0.22 22.92 -3.47
C ILE A 185 1.01 23.37 -2.69
N PHE A 186 1.13 22.92 -1.42
CA PHE A 186 2.20 23.33 -0.51
C PHE A 186 3.35 22.31 -0.49
N ARG A 187 3.71 21.77 -1.67
CA ARG A 187 4.94 20.99 -1.90
C ARG A 187 5.92 21.82 -2.69
N GLU A 188 7.22 21.70 -2.34
CA GLU A 188 8.31 22.31 -3.06
C GLU A 188 9.29 21.25 -3.54
N TYR A 189 9.63 21.34 -4.82
CA TYR A 189 10.67 20.55 -5.45
C TYR A 189 11.88 21.48 -5.61
N SER A 190 12.88 21.32 -4.76
CA SER A 190 14.02 22.24 -4.69
C SER A 190 15.33 21.48 -4.45
N LEU A 191 16.43 22.13 -4.86
CA LEU A 191 17.78 21.72 -4.47
C LEU A 191 18.03 22.25 -3.06
N ILE A 192 18.51 21.41 -2.18
CA ILE A 192 18.92 21.75 -0.81
C ILE A 192 20.40 21.44 -0.70
N GLU A 193 21.20 22.46 -0.35
CA GLU A 193 22.61 22.30 -0.02
C GLU A 193 22.72 21.68 1.39
N ILE A 194 23.32 20.50 1.50
CA ILE A 194 23.51 19.80 2.78
C ILE A 194 24.86 20.20 3.39
N ILE A 195 25.89 20.24 2.55
CA ILE A 195 27.23 20.71 2.87
C ILE A 195 27.77 21.56 1.68
N PRO A 196 28.76 22.43 1.87
CA PRO A 196 29.32 23.17 0.77
C PRO A 196 29.67 22.30 -0.43
N ASP A 197 29.17 22.68 -1.62
CA ASP A 197 29.34 21.98 -2.89
C ASP A 197 28.59 20.61 -3.01
N PHE A 198 27.70 20.25 -2.06
CA PHE A 198 26.89 19.02 -2.16
C PHE A 198 25.40 19.35 -2.03
N GLU A 199 24.70 19.31 -3.17
CA GLU A 199 23.28 19.56 -3.27
C GLU A 199 22.51 18.26 -3.49
N ILE A 200 21.36 18.11 -2.83
CA ILE A 200 20.41 17.06 -3.11
C ILE A 200 19.07 17.63 -3.54
N VAL A 201 18.34 16.88 -4.35
CA VAL A 201 16.97 17.21 -4.69
C VAL A 201 16.05 16.74 -3.57
N ALA A 202 15.29 17.67 -2.99
CA ALA A 202 14.30 17.37 -1.99
C ALA A 202 12.87 17.67 -2.47
N CYS A 203 11.93 16.92 -1.94
CA CYS A 203 10.50 17.16 -2.09
C CYS A 203 9.92 17.37 -0.69
N THR A 204 9.80 18.62 -0.28
CA THR A 204 9.44 19.02 1.08
C THR A 204 8.12 19.77 1.13
N GLU A 205 7.53 19.88 2.31
CA GLU A 205 6.37 20.74 2.54
C GLU A 205 6.85 22.17 2.78
N LYS A 206 6.23 23.11 2.07
CA LYS A 206 6.48 24.54 2.24
C LYS A 206 5.17 25.29 2.34
N TRP A 207 4.78 25.58 3.55
CA TRP A 207 3.60 26.35 3.86
C TRP A 207 3.88 27.86 3.78
N PRO A 208 2.87 28.70 3.49
CA PRO A 208 3.05 30.16 3.49
C PRO A 208 3.45 30.68 4.88
N GLY A 209 4.38 31.64 4.94
CA GLY A 209 4.86 32.26 6.18
C GLY A 209 6.32 31.95 6.50
N GLU A 210 6.77 32.28 7.71
CA GLU A 210 8.10 32.00 8.19
C GLU A 210 8.30 30.51 8.54
N GLU A 211 9.53 30.10 8.89
CA GLU A 211 9.96 28.69 9.08
C GLU A 211 9.04 27.84 9.98
N LYS A 212 8.31 28.44 10.93
CA LYS A 212 7.23 27.76 11.71
C LYS A 212 5.86 28.26 11.25
N SER A 213 5.43 27.82 10.08
CA SER A 213 4.11 28.20 9.57
C SER A 213 2.98 27.58 10.39
N ILE A 214 2.20 28.42 11.07
CA ILE A 214 0.97 28.03 11.78
C ILE A 214 -0.03 27.33 10.84
N TYR A 215 0.05 27.58 9.51
CA TYR A 215 -0.86 26.99 8.53
C TYR A 215 -0.67 25.48 8.39
N GLY A 216 0.59 24.98 8.43
CA GLY A 216 0.88 23.54 8.44
C GLY A 216 0.28 22.86 9.67
N THR A 217 0.54 23.39 10.85
CA THR A 217 0.00 22.87 12.12
C THR A 217 -1.53 22.87 12.14
N VAL A 218 -2.16 23.97 11.69
CA VAL A 218 -3.64 24.06 11.60
C VAL A 218 -4.20 23.04 10.61
N TYR A 219 -3.54 22.82 9.45
CA TYR A 219 -3.95 21.80 8.50
C TYR A 219 -3.84 20.39 9.09
N SER A 220 -2.72 20.03 9.70
CA SER A 220 -2.50 18.72 10.31
C SER A 220 -3.49 18.46 11.45
N LEU A 221 -3.69 19.44 12.34
CA LEU A 221 -4.63 19.31 13.44
C LEU A 221 -6.09 19.20 12.95
N SER A 222 -6.49 20.04 11.98
CA SER A 222 -7.84 19.96 11.40
C SER A 222 -8.06 18.64 10.65
N SER A 223 -7.05 18.16 9.92
CA SER A 223 -7.09 16.85 9.25
C SER A 223 -7.22 15.71 10.25
N LEU A 224 -6.45 15.72 11.33
CA LEU A 224 -6.56 14.74 12.41
C LEU A 224 -7.97 14.73 13.01
N LEU A 225 -8.52 15.89 13.32
CA LEU A 225 -9.85 15.98 13.94
C LEU A 225 -10.97 15.57 12.97
N ILE A 226 -10.97 16.09 11.75
CA ILE A 226 -12.07 15.91 10.78
C ILE A 226 -11.99 14.55 10.08
N LEU A 227 -10.78 14.05 9.77
CA LEU A 227 -10.58 12.87 8.95
C LEU A 227 -10.23 11.60 9.74
N TYR A 228 -9.90 11.73 11.02
CA TYR A 228 -9.57 10.58 11.86
C TYR A 228 -10.47 10.51 13.12
N VAL A 229 -10.44 11.52 13.99
CA VAL A 229 -11.15 11.48 15.30
C VAL A 229 -12.67 11.47 15.11
N LEU A 230 -13.20 12.39 14.31
CA LEU A 230 -14.64 12.51 14.06
C LEU A 230 -15.23 11.25 13.37
N PRO A 231 -14.65 10.73 12.26
CA PRO A 231 -15.11 9.49 11.68
C PRO A 231 -15.08 8.30 12.64
N LEU A 232 -14.00 8.13 13.39
CA LEU A 232 -13.91 7.06 14.39
C LEU A 232 -14.95 7.18 15.49
N GLY A 233 -15.27 8.39 15.93
CA GLY A 233 -16.36 8.68 16.88
C GLY A 233 -17.72 8.24 16.31
N ILE A 234 -18.05 8.63 15.08
CA ILE A 234 -19.29 8.24 14.39
C ILE A 234 -19.38 6.73 14.21
N ILE A 235 -18.29 6.10 13.77
CA ILE A 235 -18.20 4.65 13.55
C ILE A 235 -18.37 3.91 14.87
N SER A 236 -17.66 4.32 15.93
CA SER A 236 -17.72 3.70 17.25
C SER A 236 -19.13 3.80 17.84
N PHE A 237 -19.77 4.96 17.76
CA PHE A 237 -21.17 5.13 18.16
C PHE A 237 -22.10 4.19 17.38
N SER A 238 -21.97 4.16 16.06
CA SER A 238 -22.79 3.33 15.18
C SER A 238 -22.68 1.83 15.54
N TYR A 239 -21.46 1.31 15.70
CA TYR A 239 -21.27 -0.10 16.03
C TYR A 239 -21.66 -0.44 17.48
N THR A 240 -21.49 0.45 18.43
CA THR A 240 -21.96 0.27 19.81
C THR A 240 -23.50 0.10 19.83
N ARG A 241 -24.22 0.95 19.09
CA ARG A 241 -25.67 0.85 18.96
C ARG A 241 -26.12 -0.43 18.27
N ILE A 242 -25.42 -0.83 17.19
CA ILE A 242 -25.66 -2.09 16.49
C ILE A 242 -25.45 -3.27 17.44
N TRP A 243 -24.36 -3.29 18.19
CA TRP A 243 -24.01 -4.36 19.11
C TRP A 243 -25.04 -4.52 20.23
N SER A 244 -25.44 -3.41 20.84
CA SER A 244 -26.50 -3.38 21.86
C SER A 244 -27.81 -3.96 21.31
N LYS A 245 -28.22 -3.58 20.09
CA LYS A 245 -29.43 -4.09 19.47
C LYS A 245 -29.36 -5.58 19.17
N LEU A 246 -28.23 -6.06 18.64
CA LEU A 246 -28.03 -7.48 18.33
C LEU A 246 -27.96 -8.37 19.58
N LYS A 247 -27.42 -7.85 20.70
CA LYS A 247 -27.35 -8.59 21.98
C LYS A 247 -28.72 -8.73 22.64
N ASN A 248 -29.55 -7.68 22.59
CA ASN A 248 -30.84 -7.62 23.27
C ASN A 248 -31.97 -8.30 22.46
N HIS A 249 -31.71 -8.80 21.26
CA HIS A 249 -32.71 -9.43 20.42
C HIS A 249 -32.74 -10.93 20.70
N VAL A 250 -33.68 -11.37 21.54
CA VAL A 250 -34.02 -12.77 21.76
C VAL A 250 -34.92 -13.22 20.61
N SER A 251 -34.46 -14.13 19.78
CA SER A 251 -35.20 -14.57 18.60
C SER A 251 -35.95 -15.88 18.89
N PRO A 252 -37.25 -15.93 18.73
CA PRO A 252 -37.98 -17.19 18.78
C PRO A 252 -37.93 -17.87 17.39
N GLY A 253 -37.12 -18.94 17.25
CA GLY A 253 -37.11 -19.82 16.08
C GLY A 253 -35.79 -19.99 15.35
N ALA A 254 -35.43 -21.22 14.96
CA ALA A 254 -34.14 -21.61 14.37
C ALA A 254 -33.77 -20.89 13.06
N ALA A 255 -34.75 -20.55 12.22
CA ALA A 255 -34.48 -19.84 10.94
C ALA A 255 -34.04 -18.39 11.17
N ASN A 256 -34.55 -17.75 12.21
CA ASN A 256 -34.20 -16.39 12.62
C ASN A 256 -32.80 -16.35 13.24
N ASP A 257 -32.39 -17.41 13.94
CA ASP A 257 -31.05 -17.54 14.55
C ASP A 257 -29.93 -17.54 13.51
N HIS A 258 -30.09 -18.27 12.40
CA HIS A 258 -29.11 -18.27 11.30
C HIS A 258 -28.94 -16.91 10.65
N TYR A 259 -30.02 -16.17 10.48
CA TYR A 259 -29.98 -14.82 9.92
C TYR A 259 -29.27 -13.84 10.88
N HIS A 260 -29.56 -13.91 12.17
CA HIS A 260 -28.90 -13.09 13.19
C HIS A 260 -27.41 -13.41 13.31
N GLN A 261 -27.02 -14.68 13.36
CA GLN A 261 -25.62 -15.09 13.40
C GLN A 261 -24.83 -14.59 12.18
N ARG A 262 -25.43 -14.61 10.99
CA ARG A 262 -24.79 -14.08 9.77
C ARG A 262 -24.59 -12.57 9.84
N ARG A 263 -25.57 -11.82 10.36
CA ARG A 263 -25.44 -10.37 10.61
C ARG A 263 -24.36 -10.06 11.62
N GLN A 264 -24.30 -10.78 12.73
CA GLN A 264 -23.27 -10.62 13.75
C GLN A 264 -21.86 -10.87 13.18
N LYS A 265 -21.66 -11.92 12.39
CA LYS A 265 -20.36 -12.20 11.75
C LYS A 265 -19.92 -11.08 10.80
N THR A 266 -20.83 -10.55 9.99
CA THR A 266 -20.53 -9.42 9.11
C THR A 266 -20.22 -8.16 9.90
N THR A 267 -20.96 -7.88 10.97
CA THR A 267 -20.69 -6.72 11.84
C THR A 267 -19.33 -6.84 12.52
N LYS A 268 -18.98 -8.02 13.08
CA LYS A 268 -17.66 -8.28 13.66
C LYS A 268 -16.53 -8.02 12.67
N MET A 269 -16.69 -8.49 11.43
CA MET A 269 -15.73 -8.27 10.36
C MET A 269 -15.51 -6.77 10.10
N LEU A 270 -16.59 -5.99 9.96
CA LEU A 270 -16.52 -4.55 9.72
C LEU A 270 -15.91 -3.80 10.91
N VAL A 271 -16.19 -4.23 12.14
CA VAL A 271 -15.53 -3.69 13.34
C VAL A 271 -14.02 -3.97 13.31
N CYS A 272 -13.61 -5.20 12.97
CA CYS A 272 -12.19 -5.53 12.85
C CYS A 272 -11.47 -4.66 11.81
N VAL A 273 -12.10 -4.40 10.65
CA VAL A 273 -11.54 -3.51 9.61
C VAL A 273 -11.29 -2.10 10.18
N VAL A 274 -12.25 -1.55 10.90
CA VAL A 274 -12.13 -0.21 11.50
C VAL A 274 -11.07 -0.18 12.60
N VAL A 275 -11.01 -1.21 13.46
CA VAL A 275 -10.00 -1.30 14.52
C VAL A 275 -8.60 -1.38 13.92
N VAL A 276 -8.39 -2.21 12.89
CA VAL A 276 -7.11 -2.31 12.19
C VAL A 276 -6.73 -0.96 11.58
N PHE A 277 -7.67 -0.29 10.90
CA PHE A 277 -7.44 1.03 10.34
C PHE A 277 -7.05 2.04 11.44
N ALA A 278 -7.83 2.12 12.52
CA ALA A 278 -7.58 3.06 13.60
C ALA A 278 -6.22 2.83 14.27
N VAL A 279 -5.90 1.58 14.63
CA VAL A 279 -4.66 1.24 15.34
C VAL A 279 -3.44 1.45 14.43
N SER A 280 -3.53 1.10 13.14
CA SER A 280 -2.40 1.25 12.22
C SER A 280 -2.08 2.70 11.88
N TRP A 281 -3.07 3.58 11.81
CA TRP A 281 -2.87 5.01 11.48
C TRP A 281 -2.50 5.87 12.69
N LEU A 282 -2.83 5.44 13.91
CA LEU A 282 -2.59 6.22 15.15
C LEU A 282 -1.12 6.62 15.35
N PRO A 283 -0.12 5.72 15.22
CA PRO A 283 1.29 6.09 15.43
C PRO A 283 1.75 7.18 14.46
N LEU A 284 1.38 7.06 13.18
CA LEU A 284 1.77 8.02 12.16
C LEU A 284 1.13 9.40 12.40
N HIS A 285 -0.15 9.46 12.74
CA HIS A 285 -0.83 10.72 13.09
C HIS A 285 -0.26 11.37 14.36
N ALA A 286 0.03 10.58 15.39
CA ALA A 286 0.64 11.08 16.62
C ALA A 286 2.04 11.65 16.37
N PHE A 287 2.84 10.96 15.54
CA PHE A 287 4.18 11.40 15.18
C PHE A 287 4.16 12.68 14.32
N GLN A 288 3.27 12.76 13.33
CA GLN A 288 3.11 13.95 12.52
C GLN A 288 2.72 15.16 13.38
N LEU A 289 1.77 14.97 14.31
CA LEU A 289 1.36 16.04 15.23
C LEU A 289 2.51 16.46 16.15
N ALA A 290 3.34 15.52 16.62
CA ALA A 290 4.50 15.82 17.44
C ALA A 290 5.52 16.69 16.67
N VAL A 291 5.78 16.38 15.40
CA VAL A 291 6.65 17.17 14.49
C VAL A 291 6.08 18.59 14.29
N ASP A 292 4.78 18.71 14.10
CA ASP A 292 4.12 20.01 13.88
C ASP A 292 4.12 20.92 15.12
N ILE A 293 4.09 20.32 16.33
CA ILE A 293 4.14 21.06 17.61
C ILE A 293 5.59 21.41 17.96
N ASP A 294 6.51 20.46 17.83
CA ASP A 294 7.91 20.64 18.22
C ASP A 294 8.86 20.20 17.11
N SER A 295 9.49 21.19 16.46
CA SER A 295 10.47 20.93 15.39
C SER A 295 11.71 20.16 15.85
N HIS A 296 12.05 20.15 17.17
CA HIS A 296 13.16 19.36 17.69
C HIS A 296 12.98 17.84 17.49
N VAL A 297 11.74 17.39 17.22
CA VAL A 297 11.48 16.00 16.81
C VAL A 297 12.18 15.66 15.48
N LEU A 298 12.39 16.64 14.60
CA LEU A 298 13.14 16.48 13.35
C LEU A 298 14.64 16.28 13.59
N ASP A 299 15.18 16.77 14.71
CA ASP A 299 16.57 16.65 15.09
C ASP A 299 16.90 15.27 15.69
N LEU A 300 15.87 14.41 15.89
CA LEU A 300 16.10 13.06 16.37
C LEU A 300 16.95 12.28 15.37
N LYS A 301 18.03 11.66 15.85
CA LYS A 301 18.93 10.83 15.04
C LYS A 301 18.19 9.84 14.14
N GLU A 302 17.14 9.20 14.67
CA GLU A 302 16.38 8.15 13.99
C GLU A 302 15.05 8.64 13.42
N TYR A 303 14.87 9.96 13.23
CA TYR A 303 13.62 10.56 12.73
C TYR A 303 13.07 9.85 11.49
N LYS A 304 13.92 9.68 10.46
CA LYS A 304 13.51 9.06 9.19
C LYS A 304 13.11 7.59 9.36
N LEU A 305 13.84 6.85 10.19
CA LEU A 305 13.53 5.44 10.46
C LEU A 305 12.22 5.32 11.23
N ILE A 306 12.01 6.13 12.27
CA ILE A 306 10.76 6.15 13.06
C ILE A 306 9.57 6.49 12.17
N PHE A 307 9.67 7.55 11.36
CA PHE A 307 8.64 7.92 10.39
C PHE A 307 8.34 6.77 9.44
N THR A 308 9.38 6.13 8.87
CA THR A 308 9.22 5.03 7.91
C THR A 308 8.56 3.82 8.54
N VAL A 309 8.90 3.46 9.78
CA VAL A 309 8.27 2.35 10.51
C VAL A 309 6.79 2.64 10.76
N PHE A 310 6.44 3.85 11.22
CA PHE A 310 5.04 4.23 11.44
C PHE A 310 4.26 4.30 10.12
N HIS A 311 4.89 4.74 9.04
CA HIS A 311 4.30 4.72 7.71
C HIS A 311 4.02 3.27 7.24
N ILE A 312 4.96 2.33 7.42
CA ILE A 312 4.76 0.92 7.11
C ILE A 312 3.58 0.35 7.91
N ILE A 313 3.50 0.63 9.21
CA ILE A 313 2.39 0.19 10.06
C ILE A 313 1.05 0.73 9.52
N ALA A 314 0.98 2.01 9.17
CA ALA A 314 -0.23 2.61 8.58
C ALA A 314 -0.61 1.94 7.26
N MET A 315 0.36 1.68 6.37
CA MET A 315 0.12 1.07 5.07
C MET A 315 -0.29 -0.41 5.15
N CYS A 316 -0.01 -1.11 6.25
CA CYS A 316 -0.53 -2.47 6.47
C CYS A 316 -2.07 -2.53 6.44
N SER A 317 -2.77 -1.43 6.74
CA SER A 317 -4.23 -1.36 6.61
C SER A 317 -4.74 -1.66 5.20
N THR A 318 -3.97 -1.33 4.15
CA THR A 318 -4.39 -1.47 2.75
C THR A 318 -4.53 -2.93 2.30
N PHE A 319 -3.71 -3.85 2.81
CA PHE A 319 -3.86 -5.28 2.51
C PHE A 319 -4.63 -6.04 3.58
N ALA A 320 -4.78 -5.50 4.79
CA ALA A 320 -5.53 -6.13 5.87
C ALA A 320 -7.02 -6.29 5.50
N ASN A 321 -7.60 -5.34 4.77
CA ASN A 321 -8.99 -5.35 4.33
C ASN A 321 -9.36 -6.62 3.54
N PRO A 322 -8.72 -6.98 2.42
CA PRO A 322 -9.00 -8.22 1.69
C PRO A 322 -8.80 -9.48 2.52
N LEU A 323 -7.77 -9.51 3.38
CA LEU A 323 -7.51 -10.67 4.24
C LEU A 323 -8.66 -10.88 5.24
N LEU A 324 -9.12 -9.81 5.89
CA LEU A 324 -10.26 -9.87 6.82
C LEU A 324 -11.55 -10.31 6.12
N TYR A 325 -11.79 -9.84 4.88
CA TYR A 325 -12.95 -10.29 4.11
C TYR A 325 -12.88 -11.79 3.78
N GLY A 326 -11.73 -12.27 3.31
CA GLY A 326 -11.51 -13.69 3.00
C GLY A 326 -11.58 -14.60 4.23
N TRP A 327 -11.10 -14.13 5.38
CA TRP A 327 -11.09 -14.89 6.62
C TRP A 327 -12.44 -14.91 7.32
N MET A 328 -13.07 -13.75 7.52
CA MET A 328 -14.25 -13.62 8.37
C MET A 328 -15.58 -13.74 7.62
N ASN A 329 -15.60 -13.55 6.30
CA ASN A 329 -16.81 -13.55 5.48
C ASN A 329 -16.86 -14.75 4.55
N ASN A 330 -17.73 -15.73 4.87
CA ASN A 330 -17.89 -16.94 4.07
C ASN A 330 -18.27 -16.70 2.61
N ASN A 331 -18.96 -15.58 2.30
CA ASN A 331 -19.32 -15.26 0.93
C ASN A 331 -18.09 -14.84 0.13
N TYR A 332 -17.24 -13.97 0.71
CA TYR A 332 -15.96 -13.57 0.08
C TYR A 332 -15.04 -14.78 -0.04
N ARG A 333 -14.89 -15.59 1.01
CA ARG A 333 -14.06 -16.79 0.97
C ARG A 333 -14.48 -17.77 -0.14
N LYS A 334 -15.79 -18.05 -0.27
CA LYS A 334 -16.31 -18.90 -1.34
C LYS A 334 -16.08 -18.27 -2.72
N ALA A 335 -16.27 -16.97 -2.86
CA ALA A 335 -16.09 -16.26 -4.11
C ALA A 335 -14.61 -16.19 -4.52
N PHE A 336 -13.68 -15.97 -3.57
CA PHE A 336 -12.24 -16.03 -3.80
C PHE A 336 -11.80 -17.42 -4.27
N LEU A 337 -12.20 -18.48 -3.56
CA LEU A 337 -11.92 -19.87 -3.97
C LEU A 337 -12.52 -20.21 -5.34
N SER A 338 -13.72 -19.69 -5.64
CA SER A 338 -14.35 -19.90 -6.96
C SER A 338 -13.63 -19.14 -8.07
N ALA A 339 -13.10 -17.95 -7.79
CA ALA A 339 -12.31 -17.18 -8.75
C ALA A 339 -11.02 -17.93 -9.13
N PHE A 340 -10.28 -18.44 -8.15
CA PHE A 340 -9.08 -19.26 -8.39
C PHE A 340 -9.38 -20.59 -9.11
N ARG A 341 -10.46 -21.30 -8.75
CA ARG A 341 -10.85 -22.56 -9.44
C ARG A 341 -11.29 -22.33 -10.88
N CYS A 342 -11.92 -21.21 -11.17
CA CYS A 342 -12.34 -20.86 -12.52
C CYS A 342 -11.13 -20.58 -13.40
N GLU A 343 -10.10 -19.94 -12.86
CA GLU A 343 -8.83 -19.66 -13.54
C GLU A 343 -8.08 -20.96 -13.85
N GLN A 344 -7.95 -21.87 -12.87
CA GLN A 344 -7.38 -23.21 -13.09
C GLN A 344 -8.12 -24.01 -14.17
N ARG A 345 -9.44 -23.88 -14.26
CA ARG A 345 -10.24 -24.56 -15.28
C ARG A 345 -10.07 -23.94 -16.67
N LEU A 346 -9.88 -22.63 -16.76
CA LEU A 346 -9.56 -21.94 -18.01
C LEU A 346 -8.15 -22.29 -18.49
N ASP A 347 -7.16 -22.36 -17.63
CA ASP A 347 -5.80 -22.76 -17.96
C ASP A 347 -5.72 -24.21 -18.42
N ALA A 348 -6.48 -25.12 -17.77
CA ALA A 348 -6.61 -26.51 -18.18
C ALA A 348 -7.23 -26.61 -19.59
N ILE A 349 -8.33 -25.89 -19.85
CA ILE A 349 -8.98 -25.87 -21.18
C ILE A 349 -8.03 -25.27 -22.24
N HIS A 350 -7.30 -24.19 -21.92
CA HIS A 350 -6.33 -23.58 -22.84
C HIS A 350 -5.18 -24.53 -23.17
N SER A 351 -4.71 -25.30 -22.18
CA SER A 351 -3.68 -26.33 -22.39
C SER A 351 -4.19 -27.49 -23.26
N GLU A 352 -5.41 -27.99 -23.01
CA GLU A 352 -6.04 -29.05 -23.83
C GLU A 352 -6.28 -28.58 -25.28
N VAL A 353 -6.77 -27.34 -25.47
CA VAL A 353 -6.98 -26.76 -26.81
C VAL A 353 -5.65 -26.60 -27.54
N SER A 354 -4.59 -26.16 -26.85
CA SER A 354 -3.26 -25.99 -27.47
C SER A 354 -2.63 -27.33 -27.87
N VAL A 355 -2.79 -28.38 -27.06
CA VAL A 355 -2.33 -29.75 -27.37
C VAL A 355 -3.11 -30.31 -28.55
N THR A 356 -4.43 -30.11 -28.59
CA THR A 356 -5.29 -30.59 -29.70
C THR A 356 -4.96 -29.89 -31.01
N PHE A 357 -4.67 -28.58 -30.96
CA PHE A 357 -4.24 -27.80 -32.14
C PHE A 357 -2.88 -28.24 -32.68
N LYS A 358 -1.89 -28.52 -31.80
CA LYS A 358 -0.59 -29.06 -32.18
C LYS A 358 -0.70 -30.48 -32.79
N ALA A 359 -1.55 -31.35 -32.20
CA ALA A 359 -1.80 -32.69 -32.72
C ALA A 359 -2.44 -32.63 -34.12
N LYS A 360 -3.44 -31.73 -34.33
CA LYS A 360 -4.10 -31.57 -35.64
C LYS A 360 -3.13 -31.03 -36.70
N LYS A 361 -2.26 -30.08 -36.35
CA LYS A 361 -1.25 -29.53 -37.24
C LYS A 361 -0.20 -30.60 -37.65
N ASN A 362 0.21 -31.45 -36.70
CA ASN A 362 1.13 -32.54 -36.97
C ASN A 362 0.52 -33.64 -37.84
N LEU A 363 -0.80 -33.89 -37.75
CA LEU A 363 -1.52 -34.81 -38.64
C LEU A 363 -1.64 -34.27 -40.06
N GLU A 364 -1.88 -32.94 -40.22
CA GLU A 364 -1.92 -32.30 -41.55
C GLU A 364 -0.55 -32.30 -42.21
N VAL A 365 0.53 -32.03 -41.46
CA VAL A 365 1.91 -32.13 -41.99
C VAL A 365 2.24 -33.55 -42.40
N ARG A 366 1.80 -34.59 -41.68
CA ARG A 366 1.99 -35.99 -42.00
C ARG A 366 1.17 -36.44 -43.20
N LYS A 367 0.01 -35.86 -43.47
CA LYS A 367 -0.82 -36.13 -44.66
C LYS A 367 -0.25 -35.48 -45.92
N ASN A 368 0.46 -34.36 -45.79
CA ASN A 368 1.06 -33.65 -46.92
C ASN A 368 2.47 -34.17 -47.27
N SER A 369 3.07 -34.97 -46.43
CA SER A 369 4.29 -35.75 -46.72
C SER A 369 3.88 -37.20 -47.10
N GLY A 370 3.24 -37.33 -48.26
CA GLY A 370 2.93 -38.63 -48.85
C GLY A 370 4.22 -39.40 -49.24
N PRO A 371 4.17 -40.75 -49.35
CA PRO A 371 5.34 -41.53 -49.65
C PRO A 371 5.87 -41.21 -51.06
N ASN A 372 7.10 -40.77 -51.15
CA ASN A 372 7.84 -40.77 -52.42
C ASN A 372 8.10 -42.21 -52.82
N ASP A 373 7.28 -42.73 -53.71
CA ASP A 373 7.58 -43.95 -54.47
C ASP A 373 8.79 -43.71 -55.41
N SER A 374 9.93 -44.09 -54.93
CA SER A 374 11.08 -44.28 -55.81
C SER A 374 11.00 -45.64 -56.50
N PHE A 375 10.32 -45.71 -57.67
CA PHE A 375 10.47 -46.82 -58.61
C PHE A 375 11.84 -46.67 -59.23
N THR A 376 12.75 -47.55 -58.89
CA THR A 376 13.95 -47.84 -59.67
C THR A 376 13.65 -49.00 -60.63
N GLU A 377 13.46 -48.71 -61.93
CA GLU A 377 13.48 -49.65 -62.98
C GLU A 377 14.86 -50.33 -63.09
N ALA A 378 14.85 -51.63 -62.91
CA ALA A 378 15.98 -52.50 -63.34
C ALA A 378 15.72 -52.94 -64.78
N THR A 379 16.50 -52.44 -65.73
CA THR A 379 16.57 -53.00 -67.07
C THR A 379 17.83 -53.89 -67.24
N ASN A 380 17.57 -55.11 -67.61
CA ASN A 380 18.55 -56.09 -68.12
C ASN A 380 19.27 -55.60 -69.35
N VAL A 381 20.57 -55.86 -69.50
CA VAL A 381 21.22 -56.74 -70.44
C VAL A 381 22.60 -57.03 -69.90
#